data_520044d41c492fadfcaf1c09402b3671
#
_entry.id   520044d41c492fadfcaf1c09402b3671
#
_cell.length_a   1.000
_cell.length_b   1.000
_cell.length_c   1.000
_cell.angle_alpha   90.00
_cell.angle_beta   90.00
_cell.angle_gamma   90.00
#
_symmetry.space_group_name_H-M   'P 1'
#
loop_
_entity.id
_entity.type
_entity.pdbx_description
1 polymer ?
#
loop_
_entity_poly.entity_id
_entity_poly.type
_entity_poly.pdbx_seq_one_letter_code
_entity_poly.pdbx_strand_id
1 'polypeptide(L)'
;MIKLSILTGIVAAAFALTACNAEKTGNGATAASNVPIKAVPPPKGGDWTTVVATTPEGGFVMGNPNAKVKLVEYGSMTCPHCREFDEAAMTTLTNKYVKSGQVSFEFRNFVRDGYDMAASVIARCAGTSGFFGLTRQLYADQPDWVAKIQAADPAKMQAIGALPVNQQLTEVAKLADLQQYAAMRGLPVAKSSVCLADDQTPTRLVQIQTDVLAKYPDFPGTPTFIQDGKMVEIKAGESVWSQVEASINAALGS
;
A
#
# COMPACT_ATOMS: atom_id res chain seq x y z
N MET A 1 -78.85 49.01 2.67
CA MET A 1 -79.05 49.57 4.01
C MET A 1 -78.28 48.66 4.99
N ILE A 2 -77.68 49.30 5.96
CA ILE A 2 -77.02 48.78 7.15
C ILE A 2 -75.54 48.53 6.97
N LYS A 3 -74.82 49.50 7.45
CA LYS A 3 -73.42 49.51 7.89
C LYS A 3 -73.23 48.57 9.09
N LEU A 4 -72.13 47.91 9.19
CA LEU A 4 -71.57 47.68 10.52
C LEU A 4 -70.03 47.55 10.41
N SER A 5 -69.36 48.50 10.98
CA SER A 5 -67.96 48.48 11.36
C SER A 5 -67.73 47.54 12.52
N ILE A 6 -66.60 46.92 12.66
CA ILE A 6 -65.96 46.55 13.97
C ILE A 6 -64.54 46.05 13.70
N LEU A 7 -63.64 46.80 14.14
CA LEU A 7 -62.56 46.65 15.13
C LEU A 7 -61.43 45.64 14.84
N THR A 8 -60.35 46.25 14.69
CA THR A 8 -58.95 45.81 14.88
C THR A 8 -58.68 44.90 16.06
N GLY A 9 -58.01 43.82 15.83
CA GLY A 9 -57.36 43.03 16.83
C GLY A 9 -56.04 42.49 16.29
N ILE A 10 -54.92 43.18 16.63
CA ILE A 10 -53.57 42.74 16.32
C ILE A 10 -53.19 41.72 17.34
N VAL A 11 -53.04 40.46 16.93
CA VAL A 11 -52.44 39.39 17.74
C VAL A 11 -51.04 39.14 17.12
N ALA A 12 -50.03 39.61 17.84
CA ALA A 12 -48.63 39.28 17.54
C ALA A 12 -48.38 37.81 17.92
N ALA A 13 -48.34 36.93 16.95
CA ALA A 13 -47.87 35.58 17.12
C ALA A 13 -46.36 35.56 16.94
N ALA A 14 -45.65 35.38 18.04
CA ALA A 14 -44.20 35.10 18.04
C ALA A 14 -43.97 33.70 17.50
N PHE A 15 -43.49 33.60 16.26
CA PHE A 15 -42.97 32.32 15.73
C PHE A 15 -41.61 32.06 16.34
N ALA A 16 -41.57 31.11 17.27
CA ALA A 16 -40.32 30.49 17.70
C ALA A 16 -39.78 29.61 16.53
N LEU A 17 -38.75 30.07 15.87
CA LEU A 17 -37.96 29.29 14.93
C LEU A 17 -37.17 28.22 15.71
N THR A 18 -37.74 27.02 15.83
CA THR A 18 -36.95 25.82 16.18
C THR A 18 -36.10 25.48 14.99
N ALA A 19 -34.82 25.86 15.05
CA ALA A 19 -33.79 25.39 14.15
C ALA A 19 -33.64 23.86 14.36
N CYS A 20 -34.19 23.05 13.48
CA CYS A 20 -33.81 21.64 13.36
C CYS A 20 -32.34 21.60 12.96
N ASN A 21 -31.51 21.29 13.92
CA ASN A 21 -30.10 20.92 13.68
C ASN A 21 -30.12 19.58 12.95
N ALA A 22 -30.02 19.60 11.63
CA ALA A 22 -29.75 18.41 10.84
C ALA A 22 -28.34 17.97 11.17
N GLU A 23 -28.19 16.97 12.03
CA GLU A 23 -26.96 16.23 12.19
C GLU A 23 -26.57 15.66 10.82
N LYS A 24 -25.62 16.32 10.19
CA LYS A 24 -24.84 15.71 9.12
C LYS A 24 -24.14 14.51 9.74
N THR A 25 -24.59 13.32 9.39
CA THR A 25 -23.80 12.10 9.51
C THR A 25 -22.57 12.29 8.62
N GLY A 26 -21.55 12.91 9.19
CA GLY A 26 -20.26 13.04 8.58
C GLY A 26 -19.63 11.66 8.50
N ASN A 27 -19.28 11.22 7.29
CA ASN A 27 -18.30 10.16 7.08
C ASN A 27 -17.12 10.44 8.01
N GLY A 28 -16.91 9.52 8.97
CA GLY A 28 -15.80 9.59 9.91
C GLY A 28 -14.47 9.32 9.21
N ALA A 29 -13.95 10.30 8.49
CA ALA A 29 -12.53 10.38 8.28
C ALA A 29 -11.93 10.66 9.67
N THR A 30 -11.40 9.64 10.32
CA THR A 30 -10.61 9.79 11.54
C THR A 30 -9.49 10.79 11.21
N ALA A 31 -9.56 11.95 11.83
CA ALA A 31 -8.53 12.98 11.68
C ALA A 31 -7.18 12.36 12.05
N ALA A 32 -6.22 12.44 11.12
CA ALA A 32 -4.86 12.02 11.38
C ALA A 32 -4.39 12.67 12.67
N SER A 33 -3.85 11.89 13.61
CA SER A 33 -3.34 12.40 14.88
C SER A 33 -2.31 13.51 14.61
N ASN A 34 -2.57 14.71 15.10
CA ASN A 34 -1.67 15.86 14.97
C ASN A 34 -0.63 15.91 16.11
N VAL A 35 -0.51 14.86 16.91
CA VAL A 35 0.51 14.81 17.97
C VAL A 35 1.90 14.81 17.34
N PRO A 36 2.80 15.73 17.73
CA PRO A 36 4.14 15.79 17.17
C PRO A 36 4.94 14.54 17.51
N ILE A 37 5.44 13.84 16.48
CA ILE A 37 6.33 12.70 16.65
C ILE A 37 7.73 13.23 16.98
N LYS A 38 8.32 12.80 18.10
CA LYS A 38 9.69 13.17 18.46
C LYS A 38 10.66 12.60 17.43
N ALA A 39 11.28 13.47 16.64
CA ALA A 39 12.19 13.03 15.58
C ALA A 39 13.50 12.45 16.16
N VAL A 40 14.01 11.40 15.52
CA VAL A 40 15.35 10.85 15.67
C VAL A 40 16.16 11.27 14.45
N PRO A 41 17.18 12.11 14.59
CA PRO A 41 17.94 12.57 13.43
C PRO A 41 18.70 11.43 12.76
N PRO A 42 18.76 11.39 11.43
CA PRO A 42 19.55 10.41 10.69
C PRO A 42 21.06 10.70 10.86
N PRO A 43 21.91 9.68 10.67
CA PRO A 43 23.36 9.89 10.70
C PRO A 43 23.79 10.92 9.65
N LYS A 44 24.75 11.78 10.01
CA LYS A 44 25.35 12.79 9.12
C LYS A 44 24.36 13.77 8.46
N GLY A 45 23.19 14.02 9.07
CA GLY A 45 22.20 14.96 8.55
C GLY A 45 21.50 14.48 7.25
N GLY A 46 21.49 13.17 6.97
CA GLY A 46 20.78 12.57 5.85
C GLY A 46 19.26 12.57 6.02
N ASP A 47 18.57 11.74 5.24
CA ASP A 47 17.12 11.52 5.32
C ASP A 47 16.84 10.02 5.49
N TRP A 48 16.07 9.65 6.53
CA TRP A 48 15.71 8.26 6.77
C TRP A 48 14.96 7.62 5.62
N THR A 49 14.22 8.40 4.84
CA THR A 49 13.46 7.89 3.68
C THR A 49 14.35 7.40 2.54
N THR A 50 15.63 7.78 2.54
CA THR A 50 16.64 7.32 1.57
C THR A 50 17.48 6.15 2.08
N VAL A 51 17.33 5.79 3.35
CA VAL A 51 18.01 4.63 3.95
C VAL A 51 17.19 3.38 3.65
N VAL A 52 17.62 2.61 2.67
CA VAL A 52 16.97 1.37 2.24
C VAL A 52 17.96 0.20 2.28
N ALA A 53 17.51 -0.92 2.86
CA ALA A 53 18.28 -2.16 2.94
C ALA A 53 17.41 -3.37 2.64
N THR A 54 18.03 -4.50 2.32
CA THR A 54 17.35 -5.81 2.32
C THR A 54 17.41 -6.41 3.72
N THR A 55 16.38 -7.18 4.08
CA THR A 55 16.33 -7.90 5.37
C THR A 55 16.68 -9.38 5.20
N PRO A 56 17.11 -10.06 6.27
CA PRO A 56 17.35 -11.51 6.23
C PRO A 56 16.09 -12.29 5.82
N GLU A 57 14.92 -11.80 6.17
CA GLU A 57 13.63 -12.37 5.80
C GLU A 57 13.29 -12.15 4.32
N GLY A 58 14.07 -11.34 3.61
CA GLY A 58 13.96 -11.13 2.18
C GLY A 58 13.11 -9.93 1.77
N GLY A 59 12.73 -9.07 2.71
CA GLY A 59 12.05 -7.81 2.43
C GLY A 59 13.00 -6.70 2.02
N PHE A 60 12.41 -5.56 1.65
CA PHE A 60 13.10 -4.27 1.56
C PHE A 60 12.60 -3.38 2.68
N VAL A 61 13.50 -2.86 3.50
CA VAL A 61 13.16 -1.96 4.61
C VAL A 61 13.66 -0.56 4.34
N MET A 62 12.80 0.43 4.57
CA MET A 62 13.10 1.86 4.51
C MET A 62 13.06 2.45 5.92
N GLY A 63 14.02 3.29 6.26
CA GLY A 63 14.00 4.05 7.51
C GLY A 63 15.13 3.72 8.47
N ASN A 64 14.94 4.15 9.71
CA ASN A 64 15.88 3.91 10.80
C ASN A 64 15.88 2.41 11.19
N PRO A 65 17.01 1.69 11.11
CA PRO A 65 17.08 0.29 11.54
C PRO A 65 16.77 0.10 13.02
N ASN A 66 16.95 1.17 13.82
CA ASN A 66 16.65 1.19 15.26
C ASN A 66 15.33 1.93 15.56
N ALA A 67 14.41 2.02 14.60
CA ALA A 67 13.12 2.65 14.82
C ALA A 67 12.35 1.96 15.96
N LYS A 68 11.63 2.80 16.74
CA LYS A 68 10.78 2.33 17.85
C LYS A 68 9.67 1.40 17.36
N VAL A 69 9.11 1.72 16.18
CA VAL A 69 8.06 0.92 15.53
C VAL A 69 8.61 0.32 14.25
N LYS A 70 8.47 -0.99 14.10
CA LYS A 70 8.83 -1.73 12.89
C LYS A 70 7.56 -2.25 12.23
N LEU A 71 7.17 -1.60 11.14
CA LEU A 71 6.00 -2.00 10.35
C LEU A 71 6.45 -2.83 9.16
N VAL A 72 5.89 -4.02 9.01
CA VAL A 72 6.08 -4.91 7.85
C VAL A 72 4.75 -5.04 7.12
N GLU A 73 4.75 -4.82 5.81
CA GLU A 73 3.65 -5.16 4.92
C GLU A 73 4.00 -6.43 4.13
N TYR A 74 3.12 -7.42 4.17
CA TYR A 74 3.09 -8.49 3.17
C TYR A 74 2.13 -8.09 2.07
N GLY A 75 2.68 -7.73 0.92
CA GLY A 75 1.94 -7.19 -0.21
C GLY A 75 2.15 -7.97 -1.50
N SER A 76 1.17 -7.89 -2.40
CA SER A 76 1.16 -8.51 -3.71
C SER A 76 1.02 -7.45 -4.79
N MET A 77 1.84 -7.53 -5.84
CA MET A 77 1.82 -6.55 -6.93
C MET A 77 0.52 -6.57 -7.74
N THR A 78 -0.24 -7.69 -7.69
CA THR A 78 -1.55 -7.83 -8.37
C THR A 78 -2.74 -7.61 -7.44
N CYS A 79 -2.52 -7.33 -6.17
CA CYS A 79 -3.60 -7.12 -5.19
C CYS A 79 -4.16 -5.69 -5.28
N PRO A 80 -5.46 -5.49 -5.58
CA PRO A 80 -6.04 -4.15 -5.64
C PRO A 80 -6.07 -3.46 -4.26
N HIS A 81 -6.25 -4.21 -3.18
CA HIS A 81 -6.24 -3.64 -1.82
C HIS A 81 -4.84 -3.21 -1.37
N CYS A 82 -3.77 -3.85 -1.87
CA CYS A 82 -2.40 -3.37 -1.65
C CYS A 82 -2.16 -2.04 -2.38
N ARG A 83 -2.68 -1.89 -3.60
CA ARG A 83 -2.66 -0.62 -4.33
C ARG A 83 -3.43 0.48 -3.58
N GLU A 84 -4.64 0.18 -3.11
CA GLU A 84 -5.46 1.12 -2.34
C GLU A 84 -4.75 1.57 -1.06
N PHE A 85 -4.06 0.65 -0.38
CA PHE A 85 -3.24 0.99 0.77
C PHE A 85 -2.06 1.88 0.38
N ASP A 86 -1.29 1.54 -0.66
CA ASP A 86 -0.16 2.35 -1.13
C ASP A 86 -0.61 3.79 -1.45
N GLU A 87 -1.72 3.94 -2.17
CA GLU A 87 -2.29 5.25 -2.52
C GLU A 87 -2.67 6.07 -1.28
N ALA A 88 -3.33 5.45 -0.32
CA ALA A 88 -3.81 6.13 0.89
C ALA A 88 -2.70 6.42 1.90
N ALA A 89 -1.72 5.51 2.04
CA ALA A 89 -0.79 5.48 3.16
C ALA A 89 0.57 6.07 2.85
N MET A 90 1.17 5.71 1.68
CA MET A 90 2.62 5.82 1.52
C MET A 90 3.17 7.24 1.60
N THR A 91 2.40 8.24 1.21
CA THR A 91 2.84 9.63 1.34
C THR A 91 2.98 10.03 2.81
N THR A 92 1.99 9.71 3.64
CA THR A 92 2.01 10.01 5.08
C THR A 92 2.99 9.10 5.82
N LEU A 93 2.98 7.81 5.54
CA LEU A 93 3.90 6.85 6.15
C LEU A 93 5.37 7.24 5.92
N THR A 94 5.72 7.62 4.69
CA THR A 94 7.07 8.03 4.35
C THR A 94 7.44 9.39 4.96
N ASN A 95 6.62 10.43 4.69
CA ASN A 95 7.01 11.81 4.97
C ASN A 95 6.80 12.23 6.44
N LYS A 96 5.93 11.53 7.18
CA LYS A 96 5.68 11.79 8.60
C LYS A 96 6.40 10.76 9.48
N TYR A 97 6.13 9.49 9.29
CA TYR A 97 6.55 8.43 10.20
C TYR A 97 7.98 7.95 9.94
N VAL A 98 8.30 7.52 8.72
CA VAL A 98 9.66 7.03 8.39
C VAL A 98 10.65 8.17 8.49
N LYS A 99 10.33 9.34 7.94
CA LYS A 99 11.19 10.53 8.00
C LYS A 99 11.51 10.98 9.43
N SER A 100 10.61 10.75 10.38
CA SER A 100 10.87 11.03 11.80
C SER A 100 11.96 10.13 12.39
N GLY A 101 12.28 9.00 11.78
CA GLY A 101 13.18 7.98 12.32
C GLY A 101 12.57 7.12 13.42
N GLN A 102 11.30 7.32 13.76
CA GLN A 102 10.59 6.54 14.77
C GLN A 102 9.92 5.28 14.23
N VAL A 103 9.71 5.24 12.91
CA VAL A 103 9.11 4.10 12.20
C VAL A 103 10.06 3.64 11.12
N SER A 104 10.24 2.32 10.98
CA SER A 104 10.75 1.69 9.76
C SER A 104 9.63 0.97 9.05
N PHE A 105 9.65 1.01 7.72
CA PHE A 105 8.68 0.32 6.88
C PHE A 105 9.37 -0.72 6.03
N GLU A 106 8.97 -1.99 6.17
CA GLU A 106 9.46 -3.10 5.38
C GLU A 106 8.36 -3.65 4.49
N PHE A 107 8.65 -3.84 3.20
CA PHE A 107 7.78 -4.52 2.26
C PHE A 107 8.31 -5.91 1.97
N ARG A 108 7.46 -6.92 2.13
CA ARG A 108 7.71 -8.33 1.79
C ARG A 108 6.71 -8.78 0.75
N ASN A 109 7.21 -9.21 -0.40
CA ASN A 109 6.31 -9.72 -1.44
C ASN A 109 5.66 -11.03 -0.98
N PHE A 110 4.33 -11.08 -1.05
CA PHE A 110 3.53 -12.30 -0.95
C PHE A 110 2.92 -12.58 -2.32
N VAL A 111 3.53 -13.50 -3.06
CA VAL A 111 3.21 -13.73 -4.47
C VAL A 111 1.96 -14.60 -4.60
N ARG A 112 0.94 -14.12 -5.32
CA ARG A 112 -0.35 -14.79 -5.47
C ARG A 112 -0.43 -15.68 -6.71
N ASP A 113 0.29 -15.29 -7.77
CA ASP A 113 0.25 -15.95 -9.08
C ASP A 113 1.51 -15.63 -9.92
N GLY A 114 1.60 -16.18 -11.12
CA GLY A 114 2.74 -15.94 -12.03
C GLY A 114 2.86 -14.50 -12.52
N TYR A 115 1.77 -13.74 -12.56
CA TYR A 115 1.77 -12.32 -12.94
C TYR A 115 2.37 -11.45 -11.87
N ASP A 116 1.96 -11.72 -10.64
CA ASP A 116 2.54 -11.11 -9.44
C ASP A 116 4.03 -11.43 -9.32
N MET A 117 4.40 -12.70 -9.59
CA MET A 117 5.80 -13.11 -9.59
C MET A 117 6.63 -12.27 -10.57
N ALA A 118 6.18 -12.10 -11.81
CA ALA A 118 6.90 -11.33 -12.82
C ALA A 118 7.06 -9.85 -12.41
N ALA A 119 5.97 -9.22 -11.94
CA ALA A 119 6.01 -7.84 -11.46
C ALA A 119 6.90 -7.68 -10.22
N SER A 120 6.85 -8.63 -9.28
CA SER A 120 7.68 -8.68 -8.08
C SER A 120 9.17 -8.82 -8.42
N VAL A 121 9.53 -9.70 -9.35
CA VAL A 121 10.91 -9.84 -9.84
C VAL A 121 11.42 -8.53 -10.44
N ILE A 122 10.62 -7.87 -11.27
CA ILE A 122 10.99 -6.58 -11.89
C ILE A 122 11.16 -5.49 -10.81
N ALA A 123 10.24 -5.36 -9.87
CA ALA A 123 10.37 -4.39 -8.78
C ALA A 123 11.66 -4.61 -7.97
N ARG A 124 11.93 -5.85 -7.60
CA ARG A 124 13.12 -6.23 -6.81
C ARG A 124 14.43 -6.03 -7.60
N CYS A 125 14.39 -6.20 -8.92
CA CYS A 125 15.52 -5.96 -9.82
C CYS A 125 16.05 -4.52 -9.77
N ALA A 126 15.20 -3.55 -9.36
CA ALA A 126 15.62 -2.17 -9.15
C ALA A 126 16.62 -2.01 -7.97
N GLY A 127 16.71 -3.03 -7.09
CA GLY A 127 17.60 -3.00 -5.92
C GLY A 127 17.14 -1.99 -4.85
N THR A 128 17.97 -1.81 -3.82
CA THR A 128 17.62 -0.96 -2.67
C THR A 128 17.34 0.48 -3.05
N SER A 129 18.01 1.03 -4.05
CA SER A 129 17.83 2.41 -4.48
C SER A 129 16.54 2.65 -5.29
N GLY A 130 15.98 1.61 -5.92
CA GLY A 130 14.84 1.76 -6.83
C GLY A 130 13.57 1.03 -6.41
N PHE A 131 13.67 0.07 -5.49
CA PHE A 131 12.58 -0.83 -5.13
C PHE A 131 11.29 -0.10 -4.76
N PHE A 132 11.31 0.74 -3.74
CA PHE A 132 10.11 1.45 -3.29
C PHE A 132 9.54 2.39 -4.35
N GLY A 133 10.41 3.09 -5.08
CA GLY A 133 9.99 3.98 -6.16
C GLY A 133 9.28 3.24 -7.29
N LEU A 134 9.83 2.10 -7.73
CA LEU A 134 9.24 1.30 -8.80
C LEU A 134 7.98 0.56 -8.32
N THR A 135 7.97 0.03 -7.09
CA THR A 135 6.80 -0.63 -6.48
C THR A 135 5.60 0.32 -6.43
N ARG A 136 5.79 1.54 -5.93
CA ARG A 136 4.72 2.55 -5.88
C ARG A 136 4.17 2.90 -7.27
N GLN A 137 5.03 3.01 -8.26
CA GLN A 137 4.59 3.30 -9.63
C GLN A 137 3.86 2.10 -10.25
N LEU A 138 4.33 0.87 -10.00
CA LEU A 138 3.61 -0.34 -10.42
C LEU A 138 2.22 -0.44 -9.77
N TYR A 139 2.06 -0.02 -8.52
CA TYR A 139 0.75 0.06 -7.89
C TYR A 139 -0.12 1.17 -8.49
N ALA A 140 0.42 2.36 -8.69
CA ALA A 140 -0.32 3.48 -9.29
C ALA A 140 -0.93 3.10 -10.65
N ASP A 141 -0.15 2.41 -11.49
CA ASP A 141 -0.55 1.98 -12.84
C ASP A 141 -1.02 0.51 -12.89
N GLN A 142 -1.31 -0.11 -11.72
CA GLN A 142 -1.71 -1.52 -11.62
C GLN A 142 -2.89 -1.90 -12.53
N PRO A 143 -3.98 -1.12 -12.61
CA PRO A 143 -5.10 -1.47 -13.48
C PRO A 143 -4.67 -1.59 -14.95
N ASP A 144 -3.78 -0.71 -15.42
CA ASP A 144 -3.38 -0.64 -16.83
C ASP A 144 -2.54 -1.84 -17.25
N TRP A 145 -1.52 -2.21 -16.46
CA TRP A 145 -0.68 -3.35 -16.83
C TRP A 145 -1.36 -4.69 -16.54
N VAL A 146 -2.24 -4.79 -15.52
CA VAL A 146 -3.04 -5.99 -15.27
C VAL A 146 -4.06 -6.21 -16.38
N ALA A 147 -4.70 -5.15 -16.89
CA ALA A 147 -5.65 -5.24 -17.99
C ALA A 147 -5.02 -5.85 -19.26
N LYS A 148 -3.75 -5.55 -19.55
CA LYS A 148 -3.02 -6.16 -20.70
C LYS A 148 -2.90 -7.68 -20.57
N ILE A 149 -2.67 -8.17 -19.35
CA ILE A 149 -2.59 -9.62 -19.07
C ILE A 149 -3.99 -10.26 -19.24
N GLN A 150 -5.02 -9.60 -18.68
CA GLN A 150 -6.41 -10.10 -18.75
C GLN A 150 -6.98 -10.10 -20.17
N ALA A 151 -6.51 -9.18 -21.02
CA ALA A 151 -6.90 -9.10 -22.43
C ALA A 151 -6.11 -10.06 -23.34
N ALA A 152 -5.13 -10.81 -22.80
CA ALA A 152 -4.32 -11.72 -23.60
C ALA A 152 -5.14 -12.90 -24.12
N ASP A 153 -4.83 -13.35 -25.34
CA ASP A 153 -5.45 -14.51 -25.97
C ASP A 153 -5.28 -15.75 -25.06
N PRO A 154 -6.37 -16.50 -24.78
CA PRO A 154 -6.32 -17.70 -23.94
C PRO A 154 -5.35 -18.77 -24.47
N ALA A 155 -5.23 -18.95 -25.79
CA ALA A 155 -4.29 -19.90 -26.38
C ALA A 155 -2.84 -19.46 -26.13
N LYS A 156 -2.57 -18.15 -26.19
CA LYS A 156 -1.25 -17.59 -25.84
C LYS A 156 -0.95 -17.82 -24.36
N MET A 157 -1.92 -17.62 -23.47
CA MET A 157 -1.74 -17.85 -22.04
C MET A 157 -1.47 -19.32 -21.72
N GLN A 158 -2.16 -20.24 -22.39
CA GLN A 158 -1.90 -21.69 -22.29
C GLN A 158 -0.49 -22.03 -22.76
N ALA A 159 -0.06 -21.47 -23.88
CA ALA A 159 1.29 -21.70 -24.41
C ALA A 159 2.37 -21.17 -23.43
N ILE A 160 2.16 -20.01 -22.83
CA ILE A 160 3.06 -19.47 -21.77
C ILE A 160 3.11 -20.44 -20.59
N GLY A 161 1.97 -20.93 -20.12
CA GLY A 161 1.90 -21.86 -18.99
C GLY A 161 2.63 -23.18 -19.20
N ALA A 162 2.89 -23.57 -20.45
CA ALA A 162 3.66 -24.77 -20.80
C ALA A 162 5.19 -24.56 -20.82
N LEU A 163 5.67 -23.32 -20.70
CA LEU A 163 7.09 -22.98 -20.69
C LEU A 163 7.74 -23.26 -19.32
N PRO A 164 9.08 -23.38 -19.24
CA PRO A 164 9.80 -23.29 -17.97
C PRO A 164 9.51 -21.98 -17.24
N VAL A 165 9.53 -21.99 -15.91
CA VAL A 165 9.06 -20.86 -15.06
C VAL A 165 9.73 -19.52 -15.43
N ASN A 166 11.05 -19.49 -15.59
CA ASN A 166 11.78 -18.26 -15.97
C ASN A 166 11.36 -17.70 -17.34
N GLN A 167 11.00 -18.60 -18.30
CA GLN A 167 10.46 -18.19 -19.60
C GLN A 167 9.02 -17.69 -19.45
N GLN A 168 8.19 -18.33 -18.59
CA GLN A 168 6.86 -17.85 -18.28
C GLN A 168 6.92 -16.41 -17.75
N LEU A 169 7.80 -16.13 -16.78
CA LEU A 169 7.97 -14.80 -16.21
C LEU A 169 8.36 -13.75 -17.26
N THR A 170 9.25 -14.14 -18.17
CA THR A 170 9.67 -13.27 -19.29
C THR A 170 8.50 -12.95 -20.22
N GLU A 171 7.70 -13.95 -20.61
CA GLU A 171 6.57 -13.76 -21.51
C GLU A 171 5.43 -12.98 -20.84
N VAL A 172 5.16 -13.21 -19.56
CA VAL A 172 4.21 -12.41 -18.77
C VAL A 172 4.68 -10.93 -18.68
N ALA A 173 5.96 -10.71 -18.41
CA ALA A 173 6.51 -9.35 -18.35
C ALA A 173 6.40 -8.64 -19.71
N LYS A 174 6.53 -9.35 -20.84
CA LYS A 174 6.30 -8.80 -22.19
C LYS A 174 4.83 -8.48 -22.43
N LEU A 175 3.91 -9.38 -22.03
CA LEU A 175 2.47 -9.15 -22.19
C LEU A 175 2.00 -7.88 -21.51
N ALA A 176 2.51 -7.60 -20.31
CA ALA A 176 2.16 -6.45 -19.51
C ALA A 176 3.05 -5.22 -19.79
N ASP A 177 3.99 -5.30 -20.74
CA ASP A 177 5.00 -4.28 -21.04
C ASP A 177 5.85 -3.88 -19.83
N LEU A 178 5.98 -4.74 -18.82
CA LEU A 178 6.62 -4.41 -17.53
C LEU A 178 8.10 -4.04 -17.68
N GLN A 179 8.82 -4.65 -18.63
CA GLN A 179 10.24 -4.32 -18.86
C GLN A 179 10.40 -2.91 -19.43
N GLN A 180 9.57 -2.51 -20.40
CA GLN A 180 9.56 -1.16 -20.96
C GLN A 180 9.08 -0.14 -19.94
N TYR A 181 8.04 -0.51 -19.19
CA TYR A 181 7.55 0.29 -18.07
C TYR A 181 8.65 0.61 -17.05
N ALA A 182 9.41 -0.40 -16.65
CA ALA A 182 10.51 -0.26 -15.70
C ALA A 182 11.73 0.49 -16.32
N ALA A 183 11.97 0.33 -17.63
CA ALA A 183 13.04 1.03 -18.33
C ALA A 183 12.83 2.55 -18.34
N MET A 184 11.60 3.00 -18.57
CA MET A 184 11.26 4.44 -18.47
C MET A 184 11.43 5.00 -17.05
N ARG A 185 11.61 4.13 -16.05
CA ARG A 185 11.76 4.45 -14.63
C ARG A 185 13.14 4.10 -14.07
N GLY A 186 14.12 3.96 -14.93
CA GLY A 186 15.53 3.79 -14.56
C GLY A 186 16.01 2.35 -14.37
N LEU A 187 15.19 1.33 -14.69
CA LEU A 187 15.63 -0.07 -14.72
C LEU A 187 15.79 -0.55 -16.18
N PRO A 188 17.01 -0.58 -16.75
CA PRO A 188 17.22 -0.95 -18.15
C PRO A 188 16.66 -2.34 -18.49
N VAL A 189 16.10 -2.51 -19.71
CA VAL A 189 15.57 -3.79 -20.21
C VAL A 189 16.60 -4.92 -20.08
N ALA A 190 17.85 -4.66 -20.41
CA ALA A 190 18.90 -5.66 -20.29
C ALA A 190 19.06 -6.19 -18.86
N LYS A 191 18.95 -5.28 -17.85
CA LYS A 191 19.02 -5.67 -16.43
C LYS A 191 17.79 -6.46 -16.01
N SER A 192 16.59 -6.00 -16.36
CA SER A 192 15.34 -6.71 -16.01
C SER A 192 15.24 -8.07 -16.71
N SER A 193 15.81 -8.22 -17.92
CA SER A 193 15.89 -9.52 -18.61
C SER A 193 16.77 -10.53 -17.84
N VAL A 194 17.89 -10.09 -17.29
CA VAL A 194 18.75 -10.94 -16.44
C VAL A 194 17.99 -11.37 -15.17
N CYS A 195 17.30 -10.43 -14.52
CA CYS A 195 16.53 -10.75 -13.32
C CYS A 195 15.36 -11.72 -13.57
N LEU A 196 14.67 -11.60 -14.72
CA LEU A 196 13.58 -12.51 -15.08
C LEU A 196 14.07 -13.92 -15.47
N ALA A 197 15.31 -14.03 -15.95
CA ALA A 197 15.93 -15.31 -16.27
C ALA A 197 16.55 -16.03 -15.06
N ASP A 198 16.74 -15.30 -13.94
CA ASP A 198 17.35 -15.82 -12.71
C ASP A 198 16.31 -16.57 -11.86
N ASP A 199 16.67 -17.75 -11.35
CA ASP A 199 15.80 -18.56 -10.51
C ASP A 199 15.90 -18.23 -9.01
N GLN A 200 16.89 -17.44 -8.60
CA GLN A 200 17.12 -17.15 -7.18
C GLN A 200 16.02 -16.26 -6.60
N THR A 201 15.65 -15.22 -7.34
CA THR A 201 14.60 -14.29 -6.87
C THR A 201 13.24 -14.97 -6.76
N PRO A 202 12.72 -15.72 -7.76
CA PRO A 202 11.48 -16.48 -7.61
C PRO A 202 11.54 -17.49 -6.45
N THR A 203 12.63 -18.22 -6.30
CA THR A 203 12.84 -19.16 -5.17
C THR A 203 12.75 -18.44 -3.83
N ARG A 204 13.40 -17.27 -3.71
CA ARG A 204 13.34 -16.47 -2.48
C ARG A 204 11.93 -15.97 -2.19
N LEU A 205 11.17 -15.58 -3.21
CA LEU A 205 9.79 -15.13 -3.06
C LEU A 205 8.87 -16.25 -2.56
N VAL A 206 9.02 -17.45 -3.09
CA VAL A 206 8.31 -18.64 -2.59
C VAL A 206 8.69 -18.95 -1.13
N GLN A 207 9.96 -18.80 -0.77
CA GLN A 207 10.40 -18.99 0.60
C GLN A 207 9.78 -17.98 1.56
N ILE A 208 9.73 -16.68 1.20
CA ILE A 208 9.07 -15.64 2.01
C ILE A 208 7.60 -16.01 2.30
N GLN A 209 6.91 -16.51 1.29
CA GLN A 209 5.52 -16.95 1.41
C GLN A 209 5.40 -18.18 2.33
N THR A 210 6.28 -19.16 2.17
CA THR A 210 6.30 -20.35 3.02
C THR A 210 6.57 -19.99 4.48
N ASP A 211 7.53 -19.12 4.72
CA ASP A 211 7.94 -18.71 6.07
C ASP A 211 6.81 -17.96 6.79
N VAL A 212 6.11 -17.05 6.09
CA VAL A 212 5.00 -16.29 6.70
C VAL A 212 3.82 -17.19 7.03
N LEU A 213 3.46 -18.12 6.16
CA LEU A 213 2.36 -19.06 6.39
C LEU A 213 2.68 -20.04 7.54
N ALA A 214 3.94 -20.45 7.68
CA ALA A 214 4.38 -21.26 8.81
C ALA A 214 4.36 -20.47 10.13
N LYS A 215 4.74 -19.19 10.08
CA LYS A 215 4.80 -18.33 11.27
C LYS A 215 3.42 -17.83 11.73
N TYR A 216 2.52 -17.60 10.80
CA TYR A 216 1.17 -17.08 11.04
C TYR A 216 0.13 -17.99 10.37
N PRO A 217 -0.32 -19.07 11.04
CA PRO A 217 -1.26 -20.03 10.43
C PRO A 217 -2.58 -19.42 9.96
N ASP A 218 -3.02 -18.35 10.63
CA ASP A 218 -4.26 -17.60 10.29
C ASP A 218 -3.98 -16.41 9.36
N PHE A 219 -2.91 -16.47 8.53
CA PHE A 219 -2.55 -15.38 7.62
C PHE A 219 -3.68 -15.11 6.62
N PRO A 220 -4.30 -13.92 6.62
CA PRO A 220 -5.54 -13.66 5.87
C PRO A 220 -5.33 -13.35 4.38
N GLY A 221 -4.09 -13.20 3.93
CA GLY A 221 -3.76 -12.78 2.55
C GLY A 221 -3.13 -11.38 2.52
N THR A 222 -3.36 -10.65 1.43
CA THR A 222 -2.70 -9.35 1.21
C THR A 222 -3.71 -8.20 1.06
N PRO A 223 -3.40 -7.01 1.57
CA PRO A 223 -2.23 -6.72 2.41
C PRO A 223 -2.39 -7.24 3.83
N THR A 224 -1.30 -7.70 4.45
CA THR A 224 -1.25 -8.01 5.88
C THR A 224 -0.11 -7.23 6.52
N PHE A 225 -0.36 -6.68 7.70
CA PHE A 225 0.60 -5.86 8.42
C PHE A 225 1.06 -6.54 9.70
N ILE A 226 2.37 -6.52 9.91
CA ILE A 226 3.00 -7.00 11.15
C ILE A 226 3.71 -5.80 11.77
N GLN A 227 3.30 -5.43 12.97
CA GLN A 227 3.94 -4.37 13.74
C GLN A 227 4.64 -4.98 14.95
N ASP A 228 5.95 -4.77 15.04
CA ASP A 228 6.78 -5.27 16.14
C ASP A 228 6.59 -6.78 16.41
N GLY A 229 6.44 -7.56 15.32
CA GLY A 229 6.26 -9.01 15.36
C GLY A 229 4.82 -9.49 15.60
N LYS A 230 3.85 -8.60 15.76
CA LYS A 230 2.43 -8.94 15.96
C LYS A 230 1.61 -8.52 14.75
N MET A 231 0.66 -9.35 14.36
CA MET A 231 -0.27 -9.02 13.28
C MET A 231 -1.19 -7.88 13.73
N VAL A 232 -1.33 -6.88 12.87
CA VAL A 232 -2.30 -5.80 13.05
C VAL A 232 -3.66 -6.31 12.60
N GLU A 233 -4.63 -6.32 13.50
CA GLU A 233 -6.02 -6.68 13.15
C GLU A 233 -6.64 -5.59 12.28
N ILE A 234 -7.12 -5.96 11.10
CA ILE A 234 -7.81 -5.08 10.18
C ILE A 234 -9.29 -5.46 10.13
N LYS A 235 -10.13 -4.57 10.59
CA LYS A 235 -11.59 -4.74 10.57
C LYS A 235 -12.13 -4.38 9.19
N ALA A 236 -13.02 -5.21 8.68
CA ALA A 236 -13.70 -4.94 7.41
C ALA A 236 -14.57 -3.67 7.49
N GLY A 237 -14.69 -2.97 6.37
CA GLY A 237 -15.52 -1.76 6.25
C GLY A 237 -14.88 -0.46 6.75
N GLU A 238 -13.69 -0.52 7.31
CA GLU A 238 -12.91 0.65 7.71
C GLU A 238 -11.67 0.81 6.82
N SER A 239 -11.14 2.04 6.72
CA SER A 239 -9.89 2.29 5.98
C SER A 239 -8.73 1.49 6.58
N VAL A 240 -8.06 0.69 5.76
CA VAL A 240 -6.88 -0.08 6.18
C VAL A 240 -5.80 0.86 6.71
N TRP A 241 -5.52 1.97 6.00
CA TRP A 241 -4.54 2.95 6.45
C TRP A 241 -4.89 3.55 7.81
N SER A 242 -6.14 3.94 8.05
CA SER A 242 -6.54 4.52 9.34
C SER A 242 -6.26 3.57 10.50
N GLN A 243 -6.48 2.27 10.33
CA GLN A 243 -6.24 1.27 11.36
C GLN A 243 -4.75 1.03 11.60
N VAL A 244 -3.97 0.95 10.53
CA VAL A 244 -2.50 0.84 10.61
C VAL A 244 -1.91 2.10 11.23
N GLU A 245 -2.37 3.29 10.85
CA GLU A 245 -1.90 4.56 11.43
C GLU A 245 -2.25 4.65 12.92
N ALA A 246 -3.44 4.22 13.32
CA ALA A 246 -3.84 4.16 14.73
C ALA A 246 -2.93 3.21 15.54
N SER A 247 -2.56 2.06 14.97
CA SER A 247 -1.63 1.12 15.60
C SER A 247 -0.22 1.72 15.77
N ILE A 248 0.28 2.42 14.73
CA ILE A 248 1.55 3.14 14.80
C ILE A 248 1.51 4.21 15.90
N ASN A 249 0.46 5.05 15.91
CA ASN A 249 0.30 6.12 16.89
C ASN A 249 0.23 5.58 18.32
N ALA A 250 -0.53 4.51 18.55
CA ALA A 250 -0.59 3.85 19.87
C ALA A 250 0.78 3.37 20.33
N ALA A 251 1.59 2.77 19.45
CA ALA A 251 2.95 2.32 19.77
C ALA A 251 3.92 3.50 20.01
N LEU A 252 3.71 4.63 19.33
CA LEU A 252 4.49 5.84 19.56
C LEU A 252 4.11 6.56 20.87
N GLY A 253 2.90 6.33 21.38
CA GLY A 253 2.35 7.01 22.54
C GLY A 253 1.77 8.39 22.19
N SER A 254 1.23 8.51 20.97
CA SER A 254 0.70 9.75 20.41
C SER A 254 -0.79 9.61 20.01
#